data_7a17855e16f6262343063e6dce376d66
#
_entry.id   7a17855e16f6262343063e6dce376d66
#
_cell.length_a   1.000
_cell.length_b   1.000
_cell.length_c   1.000
_cell.angle_alpha   90.00
_cell.angle_beta   90.00
_cell.angle_gamma   90.00
#
_symmetry.space_group_name_H-M   'P 1'
#
loop_
_entity.id
_entity.type
_entity.pdbx_description
1 polymer ?
#
loop_
_entity_poly.entity_id
_entity_poly.type
_entity_poly.pdbx_seq_one_letter_code
_entity_poly.pdbx_strand_id
1 'polypeptide(L)'
;MLVLIAALLAIISVPIYTRYFPVRGIRYVSLLDIDEGPVKLVDVRDYNQSYKDSIQGAVNIPVAYFKRNFGKILSQEIHIIVSSHLEKNISIRFLRRKGFKVTGYTLIDAKDELKKQQTRKEHSYGIQ
;
A
#
# COMPACT_ATOMS: atom_id res chain seq x y z
N MET A 1 31.17 -26.20 -9.12
CA MET A 1 31.20 -24.74 -9.19
C MET A 1 29.95 -24.17 -9.82
N LEU A 2 29.54 -24.63 -10.99
CA LEU A 2 28.34 -24.13 -11.67
C LEU A 2 27.07 -24.30 -10.83
N VAL A 3 26.93 -25.40 -10.11
CA VAL A 3 25.76 -25.67 -9.24
C VAL A 3 25.70 -24.68 -8.09
N LEU A 4 26.85 -24.33 -7.49
CA LEU A 4 26.91 -23.36 -6.40
C LEU A 4 26.53 -21.94 -6.85
N ILE A 5 27.01 -21.55 -8.04
CA ILE A 5 26.68 -20.25 -8.63
C ILE A 5 25.18 -20.18 -8.96
N ALA A 6 24.62 -21.23 -9.53
CA ALA A 6 23.19 -21.31 -9.84
C ALA A 6 22.33 -21.22 -8.57
N ALA A 7 22.73 -21.92 -7.50
CA ALA A 7 22.04 -21.86 -6.21
C ALA A 7 22.09 -20.46 -5.61
N LEU A 8 23.24 -19.80 -5.67
CA LEU A 8 23.41 -18.44 -5.17
C LEU A 8 22.53 -17.44 -5.94
N LEU A 9 22.50 -17.54 -7.27
CA LEU A 9 21.65 -16.71 -8.11
C LEU A 9 20.17 -16.92 -7.79
N ALA A 10 19.76 -18.16 -7.57
CA ALA A 10 18.37 -18.47 -7.19
C ALA A 10 18.00 -17.83 -5.85
N ILE A 11 18.89 -17.93 -4.85
CA ILE A 11 18.67 -17.36 -3.52
C ILE A 11 18.51 -15.84 -3.59
N ILE A 12 19.29 -15.18 -4.44
CA ILE A 12 19.22 -13.71 -4.62
C ILE A 12 17.99 -13.31 -5.43
N SER A 13 17.63 -14.09 -6.46
CA SER A 13 16.54 -13.73 -7.37
C SER A 13 15.16 -13.81 -6.73
N VAL A 14 14.93 -14.74 -5.80
CA VAL A 14 13.62 -14.91 -5.16
C VAL A 14 13.20 -13.65 -4.39
N PRO A 15 14.00 -13.08 -3.48
CA PRO A 15 13.58 -11.86 -2.79
C PRO A 15 13.44 -10.65 -3.72
N ILE A 16 14.27 -10.57 -4.76
CA ILE A 16 14.13 -9.49 -5.75
C ILE A 16 12.82 -9.64 -6.52
N TYR A 17 12.50 -10.85 -6.96
CA TYR A 17 11.24 -11.13 -7.64
C TYR A 17 10.03 -10.76 -6.78
N THR A 18 10.02 -11.16 -5.52
CA THR A 18 8.87 -10.91 -4.64
C THR A 18 8.70 -9.43 -4.29
N ARG A 19 9.77 -8.64 -4.33
CA ARG A 19 9.69 -7.21 -4.00
C ARG A 19 9.32 -6.33 -5.18
N TYR A 20 9.85 -6.63 -6.37
CA TYR A 20 9.76 -5.71 -7.51
C TYR A 20 8.76 -6.13 -8.57
N PHE A 21 8.41 -7.41 -8.65
CA PHE A 21 7.40 -7.82 -9.61
C PHE A 21 5.99 -7.44 -9.13
N PRO A 22 5.18 -6.85 -10.02
CA PRO A 22 3.82 -6.45 -9.65
C PRO A 22 2.94 -7.67 -9.36
N VAL A 23 2.09 -7.52 -8.37
CA VAL A 23 1.11 -8.54 -8.00
C VAL A 23 -0.04 -8.48 -9.01
N ARG A 24 -0.43 -9.65 -9.54
CA ARG A 24 -1.50 -9.75 -10.52
C ARG A 24 -2.89 -9.76 -9.86
N GLY A 25 -3.87 -9.26 -10.60
CA GLY A 25 -5.28 -9.33 -10.19
C GLY A 25 -5.71 -8.23 -9.24
N ILE A 26 -4.88 -7.20 -9.04
CA ILE A 26 -5.19 -6.08 -8.17
C ILE A 26 -5.42 -4.82 -9.00
N ARG A 27 -6.56 -4.22 -8.80
CA ARG A 27 -7.01 -3.06 -9.56
C ARG A 27 -6.61 -1.77 -8.85
N TYR A 28 -6.05 -0.81 -9.61
CA TYR A 28 -5.83 0.53 -9.10
C TYR A 28 -7.17 1.28 -9.01
N VAL A 29 -7.41 1.92 -7.86
CA VAL A 29 -8.61 2.73 -7.64
C VAL A 29 -8.16 4.08 -7.10
N SER A 30 -8.63 5.16 -7.71
CA SER A 30 -8.37 6.50 -7.24
C SER A 30 -9.06 6.74 -5.89
N LEU A 31 -8.48 7.62 -5.06
CA LEU A 31 -9.05 7.97 -3.77
C LEU A 31 -10.51 8.44 -3.87
N LEU A 32 -10.83 9.13 -4.96
CA LEU A 32 -12.18 9.65 -5.21
C LEU A 32 -13.18 8.55 -5.59
N ASP A 33 -12.69 7.43 -6.10
CA ASP A 33 -13.51 6.33 -6.59
C ASP A 33 -13.63 5.18 -5.60
N ILE A 34 -13.12 5.35 -4.39
CA ILE A 34 -13.25 4.34 -3.35
C ILE A 34 -14.70 4.26 -2.91
N ASP A 35 -15.29 3.09 -3.16
CA ASP A 35 -16.66 2.82 -2.76
C ASP A 35 -16.68 2.46 -1.26
N GLU A 36 -17.53 3.15 -0.49
CA GLU A 36 -17.73 2.87 0.93
C GLU A 36 -18.61 1.62 1.11
N GLY A 37 -18.21 0.54 0.45
CA GLY A 37 -18.93 -0.72 0.52
C GLY A 37 -18.44 -1.62 1.66
N PRO A 38 -18.67 -2.94 1.54
CA PRO A 38 -18.26 -3.90 2.55
C PRO A 38 -16.75 -4.08 2.68
N VAL A 39 -15.98 -3.39 1.86
CA VAL A 39 -14.51 -3.49 1.81
C VAL A 39 -13.91 -2.60 2.90
N LYS A 40 -12.99 -3.17 3.69
CA LYS A 40 -12.28 -2.41 4.72
C LYS A 40 -11.07 -1.70 4.12
N LEU A 41 -10.92 -0.42 4.41
CA LEU A 41 -9.75 0.36 4.00
C LEU A 41 -8.63 0.15 5.01
N VAL A 42 -7.47 -0.28 4.52
CA VAL A 42 -6.26 -0.47 5.33
C VAL A 42 -5.16 0.41 4.76
N ASP A 43 -4.70 1.36 5.57
CA ASP A 43 -3.62 2.26 5.21
C ASP A 43 -2.30 1.65 5.67
N VAL A 44 -1.47 1.23 4.71
CA VAL A 44 -0.19 0.56 5.00
C VAL A 44 1.00 1.53 4.98
N ARG A 45 0.73 2.82 4.82
CA ARG A 45 1.76 3.85 4.85
C ARG A 45 2.32 4.01 6.27
N ASP A 46 3.52 4.59 6.37
CA ASP A 46 4.10 4.91 7.67
C ASP A 46 3.17 5.78 8.51
N TYR A 47 3.26 5.67 9.83
CA TYR A 47 2.44 6.45 10.75
C TYR A 47 2.54 7.96 10.49
N ASN A 48 3.73 8.45 10.14
CA ASN A 48 3.93 9.87 9.86
C ASN A 48 3.15 10.33 8.63
N GLN A 49 3.17 9.54 7.57
CA GLN A 49 2.42 9.84 6.35
C GLN A 49 0.91 9.76 6.58
N SER A 50 0.47 8.72 7.27
CA SER A 50 -0.93 8.51 7.58
C SER A 50 -1.47 9.61 8.52
N TYR A 51 -0.65 10.05 9.47
CA TYR A 51 -1.02 11.11 10.39
C TYR A 51 -1.22 12.45 9.69
N LYS A 52 -0.35 12.78 8.72
CA LYS A 52 -0.44 14.05 7.98
C LYS A 52 -1.61 14.10 7.01
N ASP A 53 -2.00 12.96 6.46
CA ASP A 53 -3.07 12.85 5.48
C ASP A 53 -3.89 11.61 5.79
N SER A 54 -4.56 11.64 6.93
CA SER A 54 -5.37 10.52 7.37
C SER A 54 -6.60 10.35 6.49
N ILE A 55 -6.90 9.09 6.17
CA ILE A 55 -8.04 8.73 5.34
C ILE A 55 -9.15 8.24 6.24
N GLN A 56 -10.31 8.89 6.12
CA GLN A 56 -11.46 8.58 6.96
C GLN A 56 -11.92 7.13 6.72
N GLY A 57 -12.12 6.41 7.81
CA GLY A 57 -12.56 5.02 7.75
C GLY A 57 -11.45 4.01 7.51
N ALA A 58 -10.21 4.44 7.34
CA ALA A 58 -9.08 3.53 7.15
C ALA A 58 -8.42 3.18 8.47
N VAL A 59 -8.02 1.90 8.60
CA VAL A 59 -7.18 1.44 9.70
C VAL A 59 -5.72 1.56 9.27
N ASN A 60 -4.90 2.28 10.03
CA ASN A 60 -3.50 2.42 9.71
C ASN A 60 -2.68 1.29 10.35
N ILE A 61 -2.13 0.42 9.50
CA ILE A 61 -1.23 -0.65 9.90
C ILE A 61 -0.03 -0.60 8.96
N PRO A 62 1.07 0.09 9.32
CA PRO A 62 2.25 0.14 8.46
C PRO A 62 2.78 -1.24 8.14
N VAL A 63 3.36 -1.40 6.95
CA VAL A 63 3.90 -2.68 6.46
C VAL A 63 4.85 -3.31 7.48
N ALA A 64 5.67 -2.49 8.14
CA ALA A 64 6.64 -2.97 9.13
C ALA A 64 5.99 -3.66 10.33
N TYR A 65 4.72 -3.39 10.60
CA TYR A 65 4.00 -3.92 11.76
C TYR A 65 2.93 -4.95 11.42
N PHE A 66 2.85 -5.39 10.17
CA PHE A 66 1.83 -6.34 9.74
C PHE A 66 1.83 -7.64 10.54
N LYS A 67 3.00 -8.20 10.82
CA LYS A 67 3.11 -9.44 11.57
C LYS A 67 2.45 -9.38 12.94
N ARG A 68 2.48 -8.22 13.57
CA ARG A 68 1.91 -8.02 14.91
C ARG A 68 0.45 -7.61 14.87
N ASN A 69 0.06 -6.84 13.86
CA ASN A 69 -1.20 -6.09 13.91
C ASN A 69 -2.23 -6.51 12.86
N PHE A 70 -1.94 -7.51 12.01
CA PHE A 70 -2.91 -7.92 10.99
C PHE A 70 -4.21 -8.45 11.59
N GLY A 71 -4.18 -8.92 12.82
CA GLY A 71 -5.38 -9.36 13.55
C GLY A 71 -6.38 -8.24 13.86
N LYS A 72 -5.98 -6.98 13.75
CA LYS A 72 -6.88 -5.83 13.89
C LYS A 72 -7.79 -5.64 12.68
N ILE A 73 -7.49 -6.31 11.58
CA ILE A 73 -8.31 -6.25 10.37
C ILE A 73 -9.46 -7.24 10.55
N LEU A 74 -10.67 -6.72 10.69
CA LEU A 74 -11.86 -7.53 10.99
C LEU A 74 -12.63 -7.96 9.75
N SER A 75 -12.23 -7.50 8.56
CA SER A 75 -12.89 -7.84 7.30
C SER A 75 -11.99 -8.73 6.45
N GLN A 76 -12.58 -9.62 5.64
CA GLN A 76 -11.83 -10.44 4.71
C GLN A 76 -11.57 -9.75 3.37
N GLU A 77 -12.39 -8.78 3.00
CA GLU A 77 -12.20 -7.99 1.79
C GLU A 77 -11.54 -6.67 2.16
N ILE A 78 -10.40 -6.39 1.55
CA ILE A 78 -9.55 -5.26 1.93
C ILE A 78 -9.17 -4.46 0.69
N HIS A 79 -9.25 -3.13 0.83
CA HIS A 79 -8.65 -2.18 -0.10
C HIS A 79 -7.48 -1.52 0.61
N ILE A 80 -6.30 -1.55 0.01
CA ILE A 80 -5.10 -0.99 0.65
C ILE A 80 -4.73 0.37 0.08
N ILE A 81 -4.17 1.20 0.95
CA ILE A 81 -3.65 2.52 0.58
C ILE A 81 -2.15 2.49 0.79
N VAL A 82 -1.40 2.77 -0.27
CA VAL A 82 0.05 2.63 -0.29
C VAL A 82 0.71 3.93 -0.76
N SER A 83 1.97 4.11 -0.40
CA SER A 83 2.77 5.26 -0.87
C SER A 83 3.74 4.88 -1.99
N SER A 84 3.92 3.59 -2.26
CA SER A 84 4.81 3.10 -3.32
C SER A 84 4.36 1.74 -3.82
N HIS A 85 4.83 1.38 -5.01
CA HIS A 85 4.58 0.05 -5.56
C HIS A 85 5.25 -1.06 -4.75
N LEU A 86 6.37 -0.74 -4.10
CA LEU A 86 7.05 -1.68 -3.20
C LEU A 86 6.17 -2.04 -2.01
N GLU A 87 5.60 -1.03 -1.34
CA GLU A 87 4.64 -1.24 -0.25
C GLU A 87 3.45 -2.06 -0.71
N LYS A 88 2.91 -1.74 -1.89
CA LYS A 88 1.80 -2.47 -2.49
C LYS A 88 2.12 -3.96 -2.60
N ASN A 89 3.24 -4.29 -3.22
CA ASN A 89 3.62 -5.67 -3.48
C ASN A 89 3.83 -6.46 -2.19
N ILE A 90 4.54 -5.89 -1.24
CA ILE A 90 4.80 -6.53 0.05
C ILE A 90 3.50 -6.76 0.82
N SER A 91 2.67 -5.73 0.88
CA SER A 91 1.40 -5.76 1.63
C SER A 91 0.43 -6.78 1.06
N ILE A 92 0.24 -6.79 -0.25
CA ILE A 92 -0.70 -7.70 -0.90
C ILE A 92 -0.25 -9.14 -0.71
N ARG A 93 1.04 -9.43 -0.89
CA ARG A 93 1.54 -10.78 -0.70
C ARG A 93 1.37 -11.27 0.72
N PHE A 94 1.66 -10.41 1.70
CA PHE A 94 1.46 -10.75 3.10
C PHE A 94 -0.01 -11.04 3.41
N LEU A 95 -0.90 -10.15 2.99
CA LEU A 95 -2.32 -10.28 3.26
C LEU A 95 -2.92 -11.50 2.57
N ARG A 96 -2.52 -11.79 1.35
CA ARG A 96 -2.97 -13.00 0.64
C ARG A 96 -2.54 -14.27 1.35
N ARG A 97 -1.32 -14.30 1.88
CA ARG A 97 -0.84 -15.46 2.66
C ARG A 97 -1.64 -15.66 3.94
N LYS A 98 -2.18 -14.60 4.50
CA LYS A 98 -3.02 -14.67 5.71
C LYS A 98 -4.50 -14.92 5.41
N GLY A 99 -4.86 -15.10 4.14
CA GLY A 99 -6.23 -15.43 3.74
C GLY A 99 -7.12 -14.25 3.43
N PHE A 100 -6.59 -13.03 3.42
CA PHE A 100 -7.37 -11.85 3.07
C PHE A 100 -7.48 -11.70 1.55
N LYS A 101 -8.62 -11.19 1.10
CA LYS A 101 -8.86 -10.87 -0.29
C LYS A 101 -8.62 -9.37 -0.50
N VAL A 102 -7.55 -9.04 -1.21
CA VAL A 102 -7.26 -7.64 -1.55
C VAL A 102 -7.94 -7.33 -2.88
N THR A 103 -8.93 -6.44 -2.84
CA THR A 103 -9.74 -6.11 -4.01
C THR A 103 -9.13 -5.00 -4.86
N GLY A 104 -8.35 -4.11 -4.26
CA GLY A 104 -7.74 -3.02 -4.99
C GLY A 104 -6.74 -2.25 -4.13
N TYR A 105 -6.10 -1.26 -4.72
CA TYR A 105 -5.16 -0.40 -4.02
C TYR A 105 -5.28 1.04 -4.50
N THR A 106 -4.90 1.97 -3.63
CA THR A 106 -4.80 3.39 -3.95
C THR A 106 -3.37 3.83 -3.66
N LEU A 107 -2.72 4.44 -4.65
CA LEU A 107 -1.35 4.93 -4.53
C LEU A 107 -1.38 6.43 -4.21
N ILE A 108 -0.82 6.79 -3.05
CA ILE A 108 -0.66 8.19 -2.65
C ILE A 108 0.82 8.45 -2.47
N ASP A 109 1.45 8.99 -3.50
CA ASP A 109 2.87 9.33 -3.49
C ASP A 109 3.09 10.63 -2.70
N ALA A 110 4.21 10.71 -1.99
CA ALA A 110 4.63 11.91 -1.28
C ALA A 110 4.72 13.13 -2.21
N LYS A 111 5.08 12.93 -3.48
CA LYS A 111 5.11 13.99 -4.48
C LYS A 111 3.71 14.54 -4.77
N ASP A 112 2.72 13.67 -4.82
CA ASP A 112 1.33 14.08 -5.06
C ASP A 112 0.78 14.85 -3.87
N GLU A 113 1.18 14.49 -2.66
CA GLU A 113 0.82 15.23 -1.45
C GLU A 113 1.42 16.64 -1.47
N LEU A 114 2.68 16.77 -1.88
CA LEU A 114 3.33 18.07 -2.00
C LEU A 114 2.64 18.95 -3.04
N LYS A 115 2.26 18.38 -4.18
CA LYS A 115 1.49 19.10 -5.20
C LYS A 115 0.13 19.55 -4.69
N LYS A 116 -0.57 18.71 -3.94
CA LYS A 116 -1.85 19.06 -3.33
C LYS A 116 -1.69 20.20 -2.33
N GLN A 117 -0.63 20.17 -1.52
CA GLN A 117 -0.34 21.23 -0.55
C GLN A 117 -0.04 22.54 -1.26
N GLN A 118 0.74 22.51 -2.34
CA GLN A 118 1.02 23.69 -3.15
C GLN A 118 -0.25 24.25 -3.77
N THR A 119 -1.07 23.40 -4.34
CA THR A 119 -2.37 23.81 -4.93
C THR A 119 -3.28 24.42 -3.88
N ARG A 120 -3.32 23.86 -2.67
CA ARG A 120 -4.10 24.45 -1.57
C ARG A 120 -3.58 25.83 -1.18
N LYS A 121 -2.26 26.00 -1.10
CA LYS A 121 -1.65 27.30 -0.79
C LYS A 121 -1.95 28.32 -1.87
N GLU A 122 -1.80 27.95 -3.14
CA GLU A 122 -2.11 28.82 -4.28
C GLU A 122 -3.58 29.21 -4.27
N HIS A 123 -4.47 28.25 -3.99
CA HIS A 123 -5.89 28.51 -3.90
C HIS A 123 -6.24 29.43 -2.74
N SER A 124 -5.55 29.26 -1.60
CA SER A 124 -5.71 30.14 -0.45
C SER A 124 -5.25 31.57 -0.71
N TYR A 125 -4.17 31.74 -1.48
CA TYR A 125 -3.67 33.08 -1.87
C TYR A 125 -4.45 33.69 -3.03
N GLY A 126 -5.16 32.90 -3.83
CA GLY A 126 -5.91 33.37 -4.98
C GLY A 126 -7.33 33.88 -4.67
N ILE A 127 -7.79 33.70 -3.45
CA ILE A 127 -9.12 34.14 -3.00
C ILE A 127 -9.02 35.49 -2.29
N GLN A 128 -8.62 36.50 -3.01
CA GLN A 128 -8.68 37.87 -2.49
C GLN A 128 -9.72 38.70 -3.21
#